data_06bdfede0873e3004389decf05e1867a
#
_entry.id   06bdfede0873e3004389decf05e1867a
#
_cell.length_a   1.000
_cell.length_b   1.000
_cell.length_c   1.000
_cell.angle_alpha   90.00
_cell.angle_beta   90.00
_cell.angle_gamma   90.00
#
_symmetry.space_group_name_H-M   'P 1'
#
loop_
_entity.id
_entity.type
_entity.pdbx_description
1 polymer ?
#
loop_
_entity_poly.entity_id
_entity_poly.type
_entity_poly.pdbx_seq_one_letter_code
_entity_poly.pdbx_strand_id
1 'polypeptide(L)'
;MAENNIQLNEQEEKKSLNFVQQIVADDLAAGKNGGRLSTRFPPEPNGYLHIGHAKAFCMDFGVAEMFGGTCNLRFDDTNPAKEDTEYEQAIMRDIKWLGYDWGDRLYYASDYFQQLYDFAIRLIKEGKAYVDDQTSEQIAAQKGTPTTPGQESTFRNRSVEENLDLFTRMNAGEFPEGSHVLRAKIDMASDNMHFRDPIIYRIILSPHWRTGDKWKVYPMYDFAHGQSDYFEGVTHSICTLEFVPHRPLYEKFVKELAGDKVDEYCPRQIEFNRLNLTYTVMSKRKLLQLVKEGLVNGWDDPRMPTLCGLRRRGFTPESIKNFINNIGYTKFEALNDISLLEHSIREDLNKKANRVCAVLNPVKVVITNYPEDKVEMMEMDNNPEQENAGTHQMPFCREIFIERDDFMEDAPKKFFRMTPGKEVRLKGAYIIMCTGCTKDADGNITEIQCTYDPDTLSGMEGANRKVKGTLHWVSARHCKDAEVRVYDRLFAVENPSADTEHDFRDLLNPESLKVIENAKIEPFLAENAKEGDKFQFQRIGYFCVDQDSTAEKLVFNRTIGLKDSWSKQNKK
;
A
#
# COMPACT_ATOMS: atom_id res chain seq x y z
N MET A 1 -31.65 -34.37 -4.49
CA MET A 1 -32.36 -33.09 -4.48
C MET A 1 -32.18 -32.50 -3.09
N ALA A 2 -31.24 -31.62 -2.94
CA ALA A 2 -31.07 -30.81 -1.74
C ALA A 2 -30.92 -29.36 -2.25
N GLU A 3 -31.99 -28.61 -2.09
CA GLU A 3 -32.04 -27.19 -2.35
C GLU A 3 -31.19 -26.48 -1.28
N ASN A 4 -30.00 -26.02 -1.63
CA ASN A 4 -29.23 -25.11 -0.80
C ASN A 4 -29.81 -23.69 -0.96
N ASN A 5 -30.74 -23.35 -0.09
CA ASN A 5 -31.19 -21.99 0.15
C ASN A 5 -30.03 -21.22 0.82
N ILE A 6 -29.33 -20.40 0.03
CA ILE A 6 -28.46 -19.35 0.56
C ILE A 6 -29.40 -18.22 1.01
N GLN A 7 -29.76 -18.21 2.30
CA GLN A 7 -30.38 -17.04 2.93
C GLN A 7 -29.31 -15.94 3.07
N LEU A 8 -29.34 -15.00 2.14
CA LEU A 8 -28.66 -13.71 2.30
C LEU A 8 -29.37 -12.93 3.42
N ASN A 9 -28.62 -12.49 4.40
CA ASN A 9 -29.12 -11.63 5.49
C ASN A 9 -29.73 -10.34 4.87
N GLU A 10 -31.03 -10.11 5.06
CA GLU A 10 -31.83 -9.03 4.44
C GLU A 10 -31.59 -7.63 5.02
N GLN A 11 -30.46 -7.37 5.70
CA GLN A 11 -30.17 -6.05 6.33
C GLN A 11 -28.88 -5.37 5.86
N GLU A 12 -28.13 -5.92 4.90
CA GLU A 12 -27.10 -5.16 4.21
C GLU A 12 -27.73 -4.53 2.96
N GLU A 13 -27.67 -3.19 2.85
CA GLU A 13 -27.96 -2.48 1.59
C GLU A 13 -27.26 -3.22 0.45
N LYS A 14 -28.00 -3.74 -0.53
CA LYS A 14 -27.47 -4.45 -1.70
C LYS A 14 -26.48 -3.53 -2.43
N LYS A 15 -25.24 -3.56 -2.04
CA LYS A 15 -24.16 -2.88 -2.75
C LYS A 15 -24.14 -3.44 -4.17
N SER A 16 -24.33 -2.62 -5.18
CA SER A 16 -24.30 -3.07 -6.58
C SER A 16 -22.93 -3.69 -6.88
N LEU A 17 -22.95 -4.85 -7.54
CA LEU A 17 -21.73 -5.51 -7.98
C LEU A 17 -20.95 -4.60 -8.94
N ASN A 18 -19.62 -4.55 -8.80
CA ASN A 18 -18.79 -3.95 -9.82
C ASN A 18 -18.76 -4.85 -11.07
N PHE A 19 -18.23 -4.35 -12.19
CA PHE A 19 -18.29 -5.07 -13.46
C PHE A 19 -17.52 -6.42 -13.44
N VAL A 20 -16.44 -6.56 -12.66
CA VAL A 20 -15.70 -7.83 -12.52
C VAL A 20 -16.55 -8.84 -11.76
N GLN A 21 -17.12 -8.42 -10.63
CA GLN A 21 -18.01 -9.24 -9.82
C GLN A 21 -19.26 -9.66 -10.64
N GLN A 22 -19.80 -8.77 -11.48
CA GLN A 22 -20.92 -9.10 -12.34
C GLN A 22 -20.54 -10.16 -13.39
N ILE A 23 -19.36 -10.05 -14.02
CA ILE A 23 -18.87 -11.07 -14.97
C ILE A 23 -18.76 -12.44 -14.28
N VAL A 24 -18.20 -12.48 -13.07
CA VAL A 24 -18.08 -13.73 -12.29
C VAL A 24 -19.46 -14.30 -11.95
N ALA A 25 -20.38 -13.47 -11.48
CA ALA A 25 -21.75 -13.89 -11.17
C ALA A 25 -22.45 -14.49 -12.39
N ASP A 26 -22.34 -13.83 -13.57
CA ASP A 26 -22.93 -14.29 -14.81
C ASP A 26 -22.31 -15.61 -15.29
N ASP A 27 -20.98 -15.76 -15.19
CA ASP A 27 -20.28 -16.97 -15.59
C ASP A 27 -20.61 -18.18 -14.67
N LEU A 28 -20.77 -17.95 -13.36
CA LEU A 28 -21.21 -18.95 -12.40
C LEU A 28 -22.67 -19.37 -12.64
N ALA A 29 -23.57 -18.40 -12.88
CA ALA A 29 -24.97 -18.67 -13.20
C ALA A 29 -25.13 -19.45 -14.51
N ALA A 30 -24.23 -19.22 -15.47
CA ALA A 30 -24.18 -19.98 -16.74
C ALA A 30 -23.53 -21.36 -16.61
N GLY A 31 -23.04 -21.74 -15.42
CA GLY A 31 -22.37 -23.04 -15.17
C GLY A 31 -21.01 -23.18 -15.85
N LYS A 32 -20.37 -22.07 -16.27
CA LYS A 32 -19.06 -22.13 -16.90
C LYS A 32 -18.02 -22.75 -15.96
N ASN A 33 -17.04 -23.42 -16.53
CA ASN A 33 -15.99 -24.15 -15.81
C ASN A 33 -16.54 -25.12 -14.73
N GLY A 34 -17.72 -25.68 -14.98
CA GLY A 34 -18.41 -26.58 -14.03
C GLY A 34 -18.92 -25.86 -12.77
N GLY A 35 -19.17 -24.54 -12.83
CA GLY A 35 -19.61 -23.74 -11.69
C GLY A 35 -18.49 -23.44 -10.69
N ARG A 36 -17.22 -23.66 -11.06
CA ARG A 36 -16.06 -23.37 -10.22
C ARG A 36 -15.60 -21.91 -10.40
N LEU A 37 -15.13 -21.33 -9.29
CA LEU A 37 -14.41 -20.07 -9.29
C LEU A 37 -13.01 -20.28 -8.68
N SER A 38 -12.00 -19.98 -9.46
CA SER A 38 -10.62 -19.87 -9.00
C SER A 38 -9.96 -18.67 -9.63
N THR A 39 -9.42 -17.80 -8.80
CA THR A 39 -8.62 -16.63 -9.17
C THR A 39 -7.17 -16.84 -8.75
N ARG A 40 -6.31 -15.88 -9.03
CA ARG A 40 -4.93 -15.89 -8.54
C ARG A 40 -4.35 -14.48 -8.47
N PHE A 41 -3.44 -14.27 -7.53
CA PHE A 41 -2.54 -13.13 -7.50
C PHE A 41 -1.13 -13.60 -7.87
N PRO A 42 -0.55 -13.14 -9.02
CA PRO A 42 0.72 -13.66 -9.54
C PRO A 42 1.86 -12.63 -9.45
N PRO A 43 2.34 -12.24 -8.26
CA PRO A 43 3.41 -11.26 -8.15
C PRO A 43 4.76 -11.83 -8.61
N GLU A 44 5.58 -11.00 -9.27
CA GLU A 44 7.00 -11.30 -9.44
C GLU A 44 7.74 -11.07 -8.11
N PRO A 45 8.59 -12.02 -7.62
CA PRO A 45 9.33 -11.86 -6.37
C PRO A 45 10.58 -10.98 -6.55
N ASN A 46 10.41 -9.75 -7.02
CA ASN A 46 11.46 -8.82 -7.41
C ASN A 46 11.31 -7.43 -6.78
N GLY A 47 10.57 -7.31 -5.66
CA GLY A 47 10.38 -6.08 -4.88
C GLY A 47 9.19 -6.13 -3.96
N TYR A 48 9.08 -5.13 -3.09
CA TYR A 48 7.99 -4.98 -2.14
C TYR A 48 6.68 -4.58 -2.82
N LEU A 49 5.56 -5.03 -2.25
CA LEU A 49 4.24 -4.62 -2.69
C LEU A 49 3.95 -3.16 -2.32
N HIS A 50 3.24 -2.46 -3.19
CA HIS A 50 2.70 -1.13 -2.93
C HIS A 50 1.17 -1.14 -2.98
N ILE A 51 0.54 -0.05 -2.61
CA ILE A 51 -0.93 0.06 -2.54
C ILE A 51 -1.64 -0.24 -3.88
N GLY A 52 -0.96 -0.07 -5.01
CA GLY A 52 -1.47 -0.48 -6.32
C GLY A 52 -1.64 -2.00 -6.43
N HIS A 53 -0.69 -2.78 -5.89
CA HIS A 53 -0.83 -4.24 -5.81
C HIS A 53 -1.94 -4.65 -4.84
N ALA A 54 -2.14 -3.89 -3.74
CA ALA A 54 -3.25 -4.13 -2.83
C ALA A 54 -4.60 -4.07 -3.54
N LYS A 55 -4.78 -3.10 -4.45
CA LYS A 55 -6.00 -3.03 -5.26
C LYS A 55 -6.21 -4.28 -6.11
N ALA A 56 -5.14 -4.86 -6.68
CA ALA A 56 -5.22 -6.08 -7.48
C ALA A 56 -5.59 -7.29 -6.62
N PHE A 57 -4.82 -7.60 -5.58
CA PHE A 57 -5.11 -8.81 -4.81
C PHE A 57 -6.37 -8.69 -3.94
N CYS A 58 -6.81 -7.47 -3.55
CA CYS A 58 -8.14 -7.28 -2.95
C CYS A 58 -9.27 -7.67 -3.92
N MET A 59 -9.07 -7.48 -5.23
CA MET A 59 -10.02 -7.98 -6.23
C MET A 59 -9.92 -9.50 -6.33
N ASP A 60 -8.72 -10.05 -6.51
CA ASP A 60 -8.51 -11.48 -6.73
C ASP A 60 -9.05 -12.33 -5.57
N PHE A 61 -8.62 -12.03 -4.33
CA PHE A 61 -9.07 -12.71 -3.12
C PHE A 61 -10.53 -12.36 -2.78
N GLY A 62 -10.90 -11.08 -2.87
CA GLY A 62 -12.24 -10.61 -2.47
C GLY A 62 -13.36 -11.19 -3.35
N VAL A 63 -13.13 -11.36 -4.64
CA VAL A 63 -14.10 -12.04 -5.53
C VAL A 63 -14.20 -13.52 -5.19
N ALA A 64 -13.07 -14.18 -4.92
CA ALA A 64 -13.08 -15.59 -4.51
C ALA A 64 -13.85 -15.79 -3.19
N GLU A 65 -13.59 -14.95 -2.18
CA GLU A 65 -14.32 -14.99 -0.89
C GLU A 65 -15.82 -14.73 -1.08
N MET A 66 -16.19 -13.69 -1.87
CA MET A 66 -17.57 -13.29 -2.10
C MET A 66 -18.43 -14.40 -2.71
N PHE A 67 -17.89 -15.17 -3.65
CA PHE A 67 -18.60 -16.20 -4.39
C PHE A 67 -18.26 -17.63 -3.94
N GLY A 68 -17.56 -17.82 -2.83
CA GLY A 68 -17.21 -19.14 -2.29
C GLY A 68 -16.21 -19.90 -3.15
N GLY A 69 -15.38 -19.20 -3.91
CA GLY A 69 -14.30 -19.75 -4.73
C GLY A 69 -12.97 -19.83 -3.99
N THR A 70 -11.89 -19.98 -4.75
CA THR A 70 -10.51 -20.02 -4.25
C THR A 70 -9.66 -18.97 -4.92
N CYS A 71 -8.61 -18.49 -4.23
CA CYS A 71 -7.58 -17.65 -4.82
C CYS A 71 -6.20 -18.25 -4.55
N ASN A 72 -5.40 -18.40 -5.61
CA ASN A 72 -4.04 -18.89 -5.53
C ASN A 72 -3.05 -17.73 -5.34
N LEU A 73 -1.97 -17.96 -4.60
CA LEU A 73 -0.78 -17.12 -4.67
C LEU A 73 0.23 -17.85 -5.56
N ARG A 74 0.58 -17.26 -6.71
CA ARG A 74 1.62 -17.80 -7.59
C ARG A 74 2.72 -16.79 -7.77
N PHE A 75 3.93 -17.14 -7.37
CA PHE A 75 5.10 -16.34 -7.72
C PHE A 75 5.46 -16.54 -9.20
N ASP A 76 5.45 -15.45 -9.95
CA ASP A 76 5.91 -15.44 -11.34
C ASP A 76 7.43 -15.30 -11.37
N ASP A 77 8.11 -16.40 -11.09
CA ASP A 77 9.56 -16.51 -10.97
C ASP A 77 10.21 -16.98 -12.27
N THR A 78 9.87 -16.34 -13.38
CA THR A 78 10.41 -16.67 -14.71
C THR A 78 11.71 -15.95 -15.06
N ASN A 79 12.22 -15.07 -14.19
CA ASN A 79 13.42 -14.27 -14.45
C ASN A 79 14.46 -14.41 -13.33
N PRO A 80 15.42 -15.36 -13.43
CA PRO A 80 16.38 -15.68 -12.39
C PRO A 80 17.29 -14.52 -11.95
N ALA A 81 17.44 -13.48 -12.79
CA ALA A 81 18.35 -12.37 -12.54
C ALA A 81 17.81 -11.30 -11.55
N LYS A 82 16.55 -11.39 -11.11
CA LYS A 82 15.88 -10.33 -10.37
C LYS A 82 15.14 -10.80 -9.11
N GLU A 83 15.14 -12.08 -8.83
CA GLU A 83 14.29 -12.72 -7.82
C GLU A 83 15.06 -12.94 -6.53
N ASP A 84 14.40 -12.71 -5.38
CA ASP A 84 14.98 -12.87 -4.05
C ASP A 84 13.94 -13.39 -3.05
N THR A 85 14.37 -14.28 -2.16
CA THR A 85 13.54 -14.83 -1.07
C THR A 85 13.07 -13.77 -0.08
N GLU A 86 13.79 -12.66 0.06
CA GLU A 86 13.37 -11.52 0.87
C GLU A 86 12.04 -10.94 0.36
N TYR A 87 11.93 -10.77 -0.96
CA TYR A 87 10.70 -10.24 -1.57
C TYR A 87 9.53 -11.21 -1.48
N GLU A 88 9.79 -12.50 -1.67
CA GLU A 88 8.79 -13.55 -1.49
C GLU A 88 8.14 -13.48 -0.10
N GLN A 89 8.96 -13.46 0.96
CA GLN A 89 8.49 -13.40 2.34
C GLN A 89 7.78 -12.08 2.65
N ALA A 90 8.26 -10.97 2.11
CA ALA A 90 7.63 -9.66 2.27
C ALA A 90 6.24 -9.62 1.62
N ILE A 91 6.10 -10.17 0.42
CA ILE A 91 4.83 -10.29 -0.32
C ILE A 91 3.82 -11.12 0.47
N MET A 92 4.21 -12.30 0.94
CA MET A 92 3.36 -13.18 1.75
C MET A 92 2.89 -12.49 3.04
N ARG A 93 3.80 -11.80 3.73
CA ARG A 93 3.49 -11.05 4.96
C ARG A 93 2.49 -9.92 4.70
N ASP A 94 2.63 -9.20 3.59
CA ASP A 94 1.76 -8.07 3.25
C ASP A 94 0.34 -8.52 2.87
N ILE A 95 0.20 -9.63 2.14
CA ILE A 95 -1.10 -10.23 1.81
C ILE A 95 -1.81 -10.70 3.09
N LYS A 96 -1.10 -11.41 3.97
CA LYS A 96 -1.65 -11.85 5.27
C LYS A 96 -1.99 -10.69 6.18
N TRP A 97 -1.18 -9.64 6.18
CA TRP A 97 -1.48 -8.43 6.95
C TRP A 97 -2.78 -7.77 6.51
N LEU A 98 -3.10 -7.77 5.20
CA LEU A 98 -4.40 -7.30 4.70
C LEU A 98 -5.55 -8.28 4.97
N GLY A 99 -5.28 -9.42 5.64
CA GLY A 99 -6.28 -10.39 6.08
C GLY A 99 -6.69 -11.38 5.02
N TYR A 100 -5.86 -11.62 4.00
CA TYR A 100 -6.08 -12.66 3.00
C TYR A 100 -5.15 -13.85 3.23
N ASP A 101 -5.63 -15.04 2.87
CA ASP A 101 -4.88 -16.28 2.97
C ASP A 101 -5.13 -17.16 1.73
N TRP A 102 -4.06 -17.70 1.19
CA TRP A 102 -4.11 -18.66 0.08
C TRP A 102 -4.19 -20.12 0.54
N GLY A 103 -4.04 -20.39 1.84
CA GLY A 103 -4.00 -21.73 2.40
C GLY A 103 -2.81 -22.54 1.86
N ASP A 104 -3.09 -23.69 1.27
CA ASP A 104 -2.11 -24.59 0.61
C ASP A 104 -1.87 -24.27 -0.89
N ARG A 105 -2.53 -23.23 -1.42
CA ARG A 105 -2.48 -22.87 -2.84
C ARG A 105 -1.36 -21.87 -3.13
N LEU A 106 -0.13 -22.23 -2.75
CA LEU A 106 1.09 -21.52 -3.07
C LEU A 106 1.78 -22.21 -4.25
N TYR A 107 1.97 -21.48 -5.34
CA TYR A 107 2.56 -22.00 -6.57
C TYR A 107 3.69 -21.09 -7.05
N TYR A 108 4.51 -21.64 -7.97
CA TYR A 108 5.59 -20.94 -8.62
C TYR A 108 5.56 -21.23 -10.12
N ALA A 109 5.81 -20.25 -10.96
CA ALA A 109 5.92 -20.48 -12.40
C ALA A 109 7.02 -21.48 -12.72
N SER A 110 8.08 -21.51 -11.93
CA SER A 110 9.19 -22.48 -12.05
C SER A 110 8.78 -23.94 -11.79
N ASP A 111 7.65 -24.21 -11.11
CA ASP A 111 7.12 -25.56 -10.95
C ASP A 111 6.65 -26.16 -12.29
N TYR A 112 6.34 -25.30 -13.26
CA TYR A 112 5.80 -25.68 -14.58
C TYR A 112 6.85 -25.58 -15.70
N PHE A 113 8.11 -25.29 -15.42
CA PHE A 113 9.13 -25.13 -16.47
C PHE A 113 9.25 -26.34 -17.40
N GLN A 114 9.08 -27.57 -16.90
CA GLN A 114 9.10 -28.75 -17.75
C GLN A 114 7.89 -28.78 -18.71
N GLN A 115 6.68 -28.55 -18.21
CA GLN A 115 5.47 -28.53 -19.03
C GLN A 115 5.51 -27.41 -20.07
N LEU A 116 6.01 -26.23 -19.67
CA LEU A 116 6.20 -25.08 -20.57
C LEU A 116 7.22 -25.40 -21.67
N TYR A 117 8.33 -26.05 -21.32
CA TYR A 117 9.34 -26.50 -22.28
C TYR A 117 8.78 -27.54 -23.25
N ASP A 118 8.06 -28.54 -22.75
CA ASP A 118 7.43 -29.59 -23.57
C ASP A 118 6.40 -29.00 -24.52
N PHE A 119 5.65 -27.98 -24.10
CA PHE A 119 4.73 -27.27 -24.96
C PHE A 119 5.47 -26.47 -26.06
N ALA A 120 6.59 -25.82 -25.73
CA ALA A 120 7.42 -25.15 -26.72
C ALA A 120 7.97 -26.14 -27.76
N ILE A 121 8.43 -27.33 -27.34
CA ILE A 121 8.83 -28.44 -28.24
C ILE A 121 7.67 -28.87 -29.14
N ARG A 122 6.44 -28.97 -28.60
CA ARG A 122 5.25 -29.28 -29.40
C ARG A 122 5.00 -28.22 -30.48
N LEU A 123 5.08 -26.93 -30.12
CA LEU A 123 4.91 -25.83 -31.08
C LEU A 123 5.96 -25.86 -32.20
N ILE A 124 7.22 -26.21 -31.88
CA ILE A 124 8.28 -26.39 -32.91
C ILE A 124 7.89 -27.54 -33.84
N LYS A 125 7.51 -28.71 -33.31
CA LYS A 125 7.10 -29.89 -34.09
C LYS A 125 5.91 -29.63 -35.00
N GLU A 126 4.99 -28.77 -34.56
CA GLU A 126 3.84 -28.33 -35.36
C GLU A 126 4.16 -27.21 -36.36
N GLY A 127 5.41 -26.74 -36.42
CA GLY A 127 5.81 -25.63 -37.28
C GLY A 127 5.27 -24.27 -36.83
N LYS A 128 4.86 -24.15 -35.56
CA LYS A 128 4.29 -22.94 -34.95
C LYS A 128 5.31 -22.13 -34.13
N ALA A 129 6.53 -22.58 -34.03
CA ALA A 129 7.64 -21.85 -33.40
C ALA A 129 8.96 -22.10 -34.16
N TYR A 130 9.86 -21.13 -34.08
CA TYR A 130 11.17 -21.21 -34.70
C TYR A 130 12.24 -20.50 -33.88
N VAL A 131 13.47 -20.97 -33.95
CA VAL A 131 14.65 -20.30 -33.35
C VAL A 131 15.11 -19.18 -34.28
N ASP A 132 15.29 -18.01 -33.70
CA ASP A 132 15.75 -16.79 -34.39
C ASP A 132 17.10 -16.36 -33.82
N ASP A 133 18.08 -16.16 -34.72
CA ASP A 133 19.45 -15.79 -34.36
C ASP A 133 19.66 -14.27 -34.38
N GLN A 134 18.58 -13.51 -34.54
CA GLN A 134 18.63 -12.05 -34.53
C GLN A 134 18.76 -11.49 -33.13
N THR A 135 19.45 -10.35 -33.00
CA THR A 135 19.51 -9.62 -31.73
C THR A 135 18.19 -8.96 -31.41
N SER A 136 18.01 -8.57 -30.15
CA SER A 136 16.82 -7.87 -29.70
C SER A 136 16.54 -6.59 -30.50
N GLU A 137 17.59 -5.86 -30.89
CA GLU A 137 17.49 -4.63 -31.67
C GLU A 137 17.01 -4.93 -33.10
N GLN A 138 17.53 -6.00 -33.73
CA GLN A 138 17.11 -6.43 -35.07
C GLN A 138 15.63 -6.87 -35.06
N ILE A 139 15.23 -7.66 -34.06
CA ILE A 139 13.84 -8.09 -33.91
C ILE A 139 12.93 -6.88 -33.69
N ALA A 140 13.33 -5.93 -32.85
CA ALA A 140 12.55 -4.71 -32.58
C ALA A 140 12.42 -3.86 -33.88
N ALA A 141 13.48 -3.70 -34.64
CA ALA A 141 13.46 -2.96 -35.91
C ALA A 141 12.53 -3.60 -36.96
N GLN A 142 12.52 -4.94 -37.02
CA GLN A 142 11.67 -5.68 -37.97
C GLN A 142 10.18 -5.75 -37.52
N LYS A 143 9.89 -5.51 -36.25
CA LYS A 143 8.53 -5.59 -35.71
C LYS A 143 7.58 -4.57 -36.34
N GLY A 144 8.11 -3.50 -36.94
CA GLY A 144 7.32 -2.41 -37.54
C GLY A 144 6.68 -1.50 -36.47
N THR A 145 5.62 -0.83 -36.83
CA THR A 145 4.85 0.08 -35.95
C THR A 145 3.38 -0.33 -35.94
N PRO A 146 2.54 0.21 -35.07
CA PRO A 146 1.11 -0.08 -35.11
C PRO A 146 0.43 0.19 -36.46
N THR A 147 1.00 1.07 -37.28
CA THR A 147 0.47 1.48 -38.59
C THR A 147 1.25 0.89 -39.78
N THR A 148 2.37 0.22 -39.54
CA THR A 148 3.17 -0.43 -40.59
C THR A 148 3.41 -1.89 -40.22
N PRO A 149 3.16 -2.85 -41.16
CA PRO A 149 3.43 -4.27 -40.92
C PRO A 149 4.88 -4.53 -40.56
N GLY A 150 5.10 -5.60 -39.79
CA GLY A 150 6.45 -6.10 -39.55
C GLY A 150 6.99 -6.88 -40.74
N GLN A 151 8.30 -7.15 -40.73
CA GLN A 151 9.02 -7.97 -41.71
C GLN A 151 9.31 -9.35 -41.11
N GLU A 152 9.13 -10.39 -41.90
CA GLU A 152 9.47 -11.74 -41.47
C GLU A 152 10.99 -11.90 -41.27
N SER A 153 11.39 -12.62 -40.24
CA SER A 153 12.76 -13.01 -40.03
C SER A 153 13.22 -13.99 -41.14
N THR A 154 14.48 -13.90 -41.56
CA THR A 154 15.11 -14.86 -42.47
C THR A 154 15.13 -16.28 -41.88
N PHE A 155 15.05 -16.41 -40.55
CA PHE A 155 15.04 -17.69 -39.85
C PHE A 155 13.63 -18.28 -39.65
N ARG A 156 12.58 -17.56 -40.04
CA ARG A 156 11.19 -17.94 -39.82
C ARG A 156 10.78 -19.26 -40.46
N ASN A 157 11.44 -19.61 -41.56
CA ASN A 157 11.14 -20.81 -42.33
C ASN A 157 12.22 -21.90 -42.19
N ARG A 158 13.00 -21.86 -41.11
CA ARG A 158 13.95 -22.91 -40.72
C ARG A 158 13.21 -24.24 -40.50
N SER A 159 13.84 -25.38 -40.84
CA SER A 159 13.20 -26.69 -40.70
C SER A 159 12.87 -27.03 -39.26
N VAL A 160 11.92 -27.93 -39.07
CA VAL A 160 11.51 -28.40 -37.72
C VAL A 160 12.70 -29.07 -37.02
N GLU A 161 13.46 -29.89 -37.74
CA GLU A 161 14.61 -30.62 -37.21
C GLU A 161 15.70 -29.67 -36.72
N GLU A 162 16.02 -28.65 -37.50
CA GLU A 162 17.03 -27.63 -37.16
C GLU A 162 16.57 -26.80 -35.95
N ASN A 163 15.28 -26.40 -35.90
CA ASN A 163 14.74 -25.68 -34.77
C ASN A 163 14.77 -26.52 -33.48
N LEU A 164 14.48 -27.80 -33.54
CA LEU A 164 14.55 -28.72 -32.39
C LEU A 164 16.00 -28.88 -31.89
N ASP A 165 16.97 -29.08 -32.83
CA ASP A 165 18.39 -29.16 -32.48
C ASP A 165 18.84 -27.88 -31.76
N LEU A 166 18.61 -26.73 -32.39
CA LEU A 166 19.02 -25.43 -31.83
C LEU A 166 18.38 -25.16 -30.46
N PHE A 167 17.07 -25.38 -30.29
CA PHE A 167 16.40 -25.13 -29.02
C PHE A 167 16.89 -26.06 -27.89
N THR A 168 17.22 -27.32 -28.24
CA THR A 168 17.83 -28.26 -27.29
C THR A 168 19.21 -27.79 -26.85
N ARG A 169 20.04 -27.33 -27.80
CA ARG A 169 21.39 -26.80 -27.55
C ARG A 169 21.37 -25.46 -26.81
N MET A 170 20.34 -24.62 -27.03
CA MET A 170 20.10 -23.41 -26.22
C MET A 170 19.91 -23.80 -24.74
N ASN A 171 19.11 -24.82 -24.46
CA ASN A 171 18.90 -25.30 -23.09
C ASN A 171 20.11 -26.05 -22.52
N ALA A 172 20.98 -26.60 -23.36
CA ALA A 172 22.27 -27.18 -22.95
C ALA A 172 23.32 -26.11 -22.57
N GLY A 173 23.03 -24.81 -22.84
CA GLY A 173 23.94 -23.70 -22.53
C GLY A 173 25.10 -23.56 -23.55
N GLU A 174 24.93 -24.07 -24.76
CA GLU A 174 25.97 -23.99 -25.81
C GLU A 174 26.06 -22.60 -26.43
N PHE A 175 25.07 -21.76 -26.24
CA PHE A 175 25.01 -20.42 -26.85
C PHE A 175 25.03 -19.31 -25.79
N PRO A 176 25.68 -18.16 -26.09
CA PRO A 176 25.67 -17.01 -25.18
C PRO A 176 24.30 -16.35 -25.13
N GLU A 177 24.03 -15.61 -24.02
CA GLU A 177 22.84 -14.79 -23.90
C GLU A 177 22.70 -13.79 -25.06
N GLY A 178 21.46 -13.61 -25.53
CA GLY A 178 21.14 -12.68 -26.61
C GLY A 178 21.47 -13.16 -28.02
N SER A 179 22.09 -14.36 -28.20
CA SER A 179 22.42 -14.89 -29.51
C SER A 179 21.27 -15.59 -30.21
N HIS A 180 20.38 -16.23 -29.46
CA HIS A 180 19.26 -17.00 -29.97
C HIS A 180 18.03 -16.79 -29.07
N VAL A 181 16.86 -16.76 -29.69
CA VAL A 181 15.57 -16.75 -29.01
C VAL A 181 14.62 -17.72 -29.71
N LEU A 182 13.64 -18.27 -28.97
CA LEU A 182 12.53 -18.99 -29.60
C LEU A 182 11.37 -18.03 -29.81
N ARG A 183 10.83 -17.95 -31.01
CA ARG A 183 9.67 -17.12 -31.37
C ARG A 183 8.48 -17.98 -31.77
N ALA A 184 7.28 -17.57 -31.37
CA ALA A 184 6.07 -18.15 -31.92
C ALA A 184 5.86 -17.62 -33.35
N LYS A 185 5.45 -18.50 -34.25
CA LYS A 185 5.15 -18.20 -35.66
C LYS A 185 3.66 -17.86 -35.78
N ILE A 186 3.32 -16.57 -35.79
CA ILE A 186 1.92 -16.11 -35.80
C ILE A 186 1.65 -15.26 -37.03
N ASP A 187 1.75 -13.93 -36.93
CA ASP A 187 1.41 -13.01 -38.01
C ASP A 187 2.19 -11.68 -37.88
N MET A 188 3.16 -11.46 -38.76
CA MET A 188 3.96 -10.24 -38.77
C MET A 188 3.21 -9.01 -39.32
N ALA A 189 2.03 -9.19 -39.91
CA ALA A 189 1.18 -8.11 -40.40
C ALA A 189 0.05 -7.72 -39.41
N SER A 190 -0.08 -8.42 -38.29
CA SER A 190 -1.14 -8.15 -37.30
C SER A 190 -1.11 -6.72 -36.80
N ASP A 191 -2.28 -6.09 -36.64
CA ASP A 191 -2.43 -4.78 -36.00
C ASP A 191 -2.02 -4.83 -34.51
N ASN A 192 -2.15 -5.99 -33.86
CA ASN A 192 -1.67 -6.22 -32.51
C ASN A 192 -0.19 -6.57 -32.54
N MET A 193 0.67 -5.67 -32.04
CA MET A 193 2.12 -5.85 -31.97
C MET A 193 2.56 -7.10 -31.20
N HIS A 194 1.75 -7.60 -30.25
CA HIS A 194 2.04 -8.83 -29.49
C HIS A 194 1.87 -10.10 -30.33
N PHE A 195 1.17 -10.04 -31.47
CA PHE A 195 1.00 -11.16 -32.40
C PHE A 195 2.11 -11.26 -33.45
N ARG A 196 2.98 -10.24 -33.55
CA ARG A 196 4.06 -10.20 -34.54
C ARG A 196 5.23 -11.06 -34.10
N ASP A 197 5.09 -12.37 -34.25
CA ASP A 197 6.03 -13.42 -33.90
C ASP A 197 6.74 -13.13 -32.55
N PRO A 198 6.04 -13.18 -31.42
CA PRO A 198 6.59 -12.84 -30.12
C PRO A 198 7.70 -13.80 -29.70
N ILE A 199 8.68 -13.29 -28.97
CA ILE A 199 9.66 -14.12 -28.28
C ILE A 199 8.95 -14.87 -27.18
N ILE A 200 9.10 -16.19 -27.12
CA ILE A 200 8.51 -17.06 -26.11
C ILE A 200 9.54 -17.70 -25.18
N TYR A 201 10.81 -17.83 -25.61
CA TYR A 201 11.94 -18.23 -24.77
C TYR A 201 13.19 -17.41 -25.09
N ARG A 202 13.99 -17.18 -24.06
CA ARG A 202 15.31 -16.54 -24.13
C ARG A 202 16.34 -17.32 -23.35
N ILE A 203 17.63 -17.12 -23.66
CA ILE A 203 18.76 -17.71 -22.94
C ILE A 203 19.09 -16.80 -21.75
N ILE A 204 19.17 -17.38 -20.54
CA ILE A 204 19.70 -16.75 -19.33
C ILE A 204 20.61 -17.77 -18.65
N LEU A 205 21.89 -17.44 -18.48
CA LEU A 205 22.89 -18.37 -17.95
C LEU A 205 23.00 -18.32 -16.42
N SER A 206 22.45 -17.28 -15.78
CA SER A 206 22.41 -17.16 -14.32
C SER A 206 21.60 -18.31 -13.70
N PRO A 207 22.06 -18.88 -12.57
CA PRO A 207 21.29 -19.88 -11.84
C PRO A 207 19.94 -19.33 -11.35
N HIS A 208 18.92 -20.14 -11.45
CA HIS A 208 17.61 -19.80 -10.90
C HIS A 208 17.55 -20.13 -9.41
N TRP A 209 17.00 -19.24 -8.59
CA TRP A 209 16.98 -19.37 -7.13
C TRP A 209 16.31 -20.64 -6.58
N ARG A 210 15.32 -21.22 -7.31
CA ARG A 210 14.66 -22.49 -6.95
C ARG A 210 15.17 -23.71 -7.73
N THR A 211 15.41 -23.56 -9.04
CA THR A 211 15.75 -24.70 -9.90
C THR A 211 17.24 -24.82 -10.18
N GLY A 212 18.06 -23.90 -9.65
CA GLY A 212 19.51 -23.89 -9.86
C GLY A 212 19.91 -23.81 -11.32
N ASP A 213 20.84 -24.66 -11.71
CA ASP A 213 21.42 -24.70 -13.07
C ASP A 213 20.67 -25.59 -14.06
N LYS A 214 19.50 -26.11 -13.72
CA LYS A 214 18.75 -27.06 -14.54
C LYS A 214 18.34 -26.49 -15.90
N TRP A 215 18.02 -25.20 -15.94
CA TRP A 215 17.53 -24.52 -17.13
C TRP A 215 18.52 -23.44 -17.59
N LYS A 216 18.66 -23.29 -18.90
CA LYS A 216 19.42 -22.20 -19.55
C LYS A 216 18.54 -21.40 -20.50
N VAL A 217 17.32 -21.88 -20.77
CA VAL A 217 16.27 -21.15 -21.47
C VAL A 217 15.10 -20.90 -20.53
N TYR A 218 14.57 -19.69 -20.56
CA TYR A 218 13.48 -19.26 -19.69
C TYR A 218 12.33 -18.71 -20.51
N PRO A 219 11.08 -19.06 -20.15
CA PRO A 219 9.92 -18.57 -20.87
C PRO A 219 9.71 -17.08 -20.64
N MET A 220 9.16 -16.41 -21.65
CA MET A 220 8.67 -15.05 -21.50
C MET A 220 7.32 -15.04 -20.80
N TYR A 221 7.01 -13.91 -20.15
CA TYR A 221 5.76 -13.72 -19.42
C TYR A 221 4.51 -14.12 -20.23
N ASP A 222 4.36 -13.59 -21.45
CA ASP A 222 3.18 -13.86 -22.28
C ASP A 222 3.00 -15.35 -22.66
N PHE A 223 4.08 -16.11 -22.64
CA PHE A 223 4.03 -17.55 -22.87
C PHE A 223 3.71 -18.35 -21.59
N ALA A 224 4.37 -18.00 -20.49
CA ALA A 224 4.24 -18.78 -19.25
C ALA A 224 2.93 -18.52 -18.51
N HIS A 225 2.46 -17.28 -18.47
CA HIS A 225 1.40 -16.83 -17.58
C HIS A 225 0.05 -17.54 -17.79
N GLY A 226 -0.46 -17.56 -19.01
CA GLY A 226 -1.73 -18.21 -19.33
C GLY A 226 -1.69 -19.73 -19.15
N GLN A 227 -0.54 -20.36 -19.43
CA GLN A 227 -0.36 -21.79 -19.25
C GLN A 227 -0.30 -22.17 -17.77
N SER A 228 0.37 -21.37 -16.95
CA SER A 228 0.38 -21.55 -15.49
C SER A 228 -1.04 -21.43 -14.93
N ASP A 229 -1.83 -20.45 -15.39
CA ASP A 229 -3.26 -20.35 -15.04
C ASP A 229 -4.02 -21.63 -15.40
N TYR A 230 -3.76 -22.19 -16.58
CA TYR A 230 -4.39 -23.44 -17.02
C TYR A 230 -4.01 -24.62 -16.14
N PHE A 231 -2.72 -24.80 -15.80
CA PHE A 231 -2.23 -25.89 -14.97
C PHE A 231 -2.79 -25.84 -13.54
N GLU A 232 -2.99 -24.63 -13.00
CA GLU A 232 -3.52 -24.41 -11.65
C GLU A 232 -5.06 -24.48 -11.58
N GLY A 233 -5.74 -24.60 -12.70
CA GLY A 233 -7.20 -24.61 -12.73
C GLY A 233 -7.85 -23.25 -12.46
N VAL A 234 -7.13 -22.15 -12.69
CA VAL A 234 -7.64 -20.77 -12.59
C VAL A 234 -8.74 -20.55 -13.63
N THR A 235 -9.90 -20.07 -13.20
CA THR A 235 -11.04 -19.83 -14.10
C THR A 235 -11.13 -18.38 -14.57
N HIS A 236 -10.83 -17.43 -13.67
CA HIS A 236 -10.87 -15.99 -13.93
C HIS A 236 -9.50 -15.38 -13.62
N SER A 237 -8.80 -15.03 -14.68
CA SER A 237 -7.48 -14.42 -14.69
C SER A 237 -7.65 -12.91 -14.65
N ILE A 238 -7.69 -12.32 -13.45
CA ILE A 238 -7.96 -10.89 -13.27
C ILE A 238 -6.62 -10.13 -13.23
N CYS A 239 -6.53 -9.01 -13.97
CA CYS A 239 -5.30 -8.22 -14.08
C CYS A 239 -5.61 -6.74 -14.40
N THR A 240 -4.59 -5.92 -14.64
CA THR A 240 -4.76 -4.51 -14.94
C THR A 240 -4.90 -4.22 -16.44
N LEU A 241 -5.44 -3.04 -16.81
CA LEU A 241 -5.72 -2.64 -18.20
C LEU A 241 -4.49 -2.65 -19.12
N GLU A 242 -3.28 -2.60 -18.58
CA GLU A 242 -2.06 -2.71 -19.36
C GLU A 242 -1.94 -4.04 -20.12
N PHE A 243 -2.64 -5.09 -19.67
CA PHE A 243 -2.67 -6.41 -20.29
C PHE A 243 -3.77 -6.60 -21.35
N VAL A 244 -4.59 -5.60 -21.62
CA VAL A 244 -5.62 -5.67 -22.69
C VAL A 244 -5.01 -6.05 -24.04
N PRO A 245 -3.88 -5.46 -24.51
CA PRO A 245 -3.24 -5.87 -25.75
C PRO A 245 -2.64 -7.28 -25.71
N HIS A 246 -2.33 -7.81 -24.52
CA HIS A 246 -1.77 -9.14 -24.32
C HIS A 246 -2.84 -10.25 -24.32
N ARG A 247 -4.09 -9.93 -23.95
CA ARG A 247 -5.18 -10.90 -23.84
C ARG A 247 -5.36 -11.80 -25.08
N PRO A 248 -5.33 -11.31 -26.33
CA PRO A 248 -5.48 -12.19 -27.48
C PRO A 248 -4.36 -13.24 -27.57
N LEU A 249 -3.13 -12.88 -27.16
CA LEU A 249 -2.00 -13.82 -27.13
C LEU A 249 -2.14 -14.85 -26.00
N TYR A 250 -2.58 -14.41 -24.83
CA TYR A 250 -2.96 -15.27 -23.71
C TYR A 250 -3.99 -16.32 -24.13
N GLU A 251 -5.10 -15.89 -24.73
CA GLU A 251 -6.17 -16.77 -25.20
C GLU A 251 -5.68 -17.76 -26.26
N LYS A 252 -4.81 -17.31 -27.18
CA LYS A 252 -4.25 -18.17 -28.22
C LYS A 252 -3.44 -19.32 -27.62
N PHE A 253 -2.48 -19.04 -26.74
CA PHE A 253 -1.65 -20.08 -26.15
C PHE A 253 -2.45 -21.01 -25.25
N VAL A 254 -3.39 -20.50 -24.46
CA VAL A 254 -4.24 -21.34 -23.62
C VAL A 254 -5.11 -22.29 -24.45
N LYS A 255 -5.73 -21.79 -25.52
CA LYS A 255 -6.54 -22.62 -26.44
C LYS A 255 -5.71 -23.67 -27.14
N GLU A 256 -4.50 -23.34 -27.60
CA GLU A 256 -3.60 -24.31 -28.21
C GLU A 256 -3.10 -25.37 -27.21
N LEU A 257 -2.89 -24.98 -25.94
CA LEU A 257 -2.52 -25.90 -24.88
C LEU A 257 -3.66 -26.84 -24.54
N ALA A 258 -4.88 -26.31 -24.34
CA ALA A 258 -6.08 -27.05 -23.99
C ALA A 258 -6.53 -28.03 -25.10
N GLY A 259 -6.34 -27.64 -26.38
CA GLY A 259 -6.77 -28.45 -27.52
C GLY A 259 -8.27 -28.78 -27.45
N ASP A 260 -8.62 -30.06 -27.57
CA ASP A 260 -10.01 -30.53 -27.55
C ASP A 260 -10.74 -30.29 -26.20
N LYS A 261 -10.01 -29.96 -25.13
CA LYS A 261 -10.57 -29.68 -23.80
C LYS A 261 -10.99 -28.22 -23.58
N VAL A 262 -10.83 -27.37 -24.58
CA VAL A 262 -11.11 -25.93 -24.48
C VAL A 262 -12.55 -25.62 -24.04
N ASP A 263 -13.50 -26.44 -24.45
CA ASP A 263 -14.92 -26.28 -24.10
C ASP A 263 -15.24 -26.77 -22.67
N GLU A 264 -14.41 -27.65 -22.12
CA GLU A 264 -14.56 -28.16 -20.75
C GLU A 264 -14.03 -27.15 -19.73
N TYR A 265 -12.86 -26.57 -20.05
CA TYR A 265 -12.18 -25.62 -19.18
C TYR A 265 -11.22 -24.73 -19.97
N CYS A 266 -11.38 -23.41 -19.81
CA CYS A 266 -10.46 -22.41 -20.35
C CYS A 266 -10.45 -21.17 -19.44
N PRO A 267 -9.30 -20.78 -18.91
CA PRO A 267 -9.21 -19.53 -18.12
C PRO A 267 -9.59 -18.32 -18.97
N ARG A 268 -10.26 -17.35 -18.34
CA ARG A 268 -10.68 -16.10 -18.96
C ARG A 268 -9.93 -14.92 -18.35
N GLN A 269 -9.25 -14.11 -19.17
CA GLN A 269 -8.61 -12.89 -18.70
C GLN A 269 -9.63 -11.73 -18.63
N ILE A 270 -9.58 -10.98 -17.53
CA ILE A 270 -10.46 -9.82 -17.24
C ILE A 270 -9.57 -8.68 -16.74
N GLU A 271 -9.72 -7.48 -17.29
CA GLU A 271 -8.87 -6.36 -16.95
C GLU A 271 -9.66 -5.22 -16.30
N PHE A 272 -9.02 -4.58 -15.29
CA PHE A 272 -9.52 -3.40 -14.60
C PHE A 272 -8.44 -2.31 -14.50
N ASN A 273 -8.85 -1.07 -14.16
CA ASN A 273 -7.95 0.05 -14.05
C ASN A 273 -6.95 -0.11 -12.90
N ARG A 274 -5.67 0.18 -13.17
CA ARG A 274 -4.66 0.26 -12.12
C ARG A 274 -4.92 1.43 -11.18
N LEU A 275 -4.29 1.39 -9.98
CA LEU A 275 -4.34 2.51 -9.05
C LEU A 275 -3.24 3.52 -9.39
N ASN A 276 -3.65 4.76 -9.66
CA ASN A 276 -2.78 5.92 -9.69
C ASN A 276 -3.25 6.90 -8.61
N LEU A 277 -2.30 7.46 -7.85
CA LEU A 277 -2.56 8.42 -6.77
C LEU A 277 -1.84 9.74 -7.03
N THR A 278 -2.49 10.83 -6.67
CA THR A 278 -1.84 12.14 -6.62
C THR A 278 -0.67 12.14 -5.62
N TYR A 279 0.34 12.96 -5.86
CA TYR A 279 1.54 13.12 -5.01
C TYR A 279 2.31 11.82 -4.75
N THR A 280 2.18 10.83 -5.65
CA THR A 280 2.72 9.47 -5.44
C THR A 280 3.31 8.92 -6.73
N VAL A 281 4.44 8.22 -6.61
CA VAL A 281 5.05 7.43 -7.68
C VAL A 281 4.87 5.94 -7.37
N MET A 282 4.34 5.18 -8.33
CA MET A 282 4.12 3.72 -8.20
C MET A 282 5.15 2.90 -8.99
N SER A 283 6.02 3.55 -9.77
CA SER A 283 7.04 2.86 -10.57
C SER A 283 8.06 2.18 -9.67
N LYS A 284 8.13 0.85 -9.72
CA LYS A 284 9.07 0.03 -8.96
C LYS A 284 10.53 0.47 -9.15
N ARG A 285 10.92 0.79 -10.40
CA ARG A 285 12.27 1.30 -10.71
C ARG A 285 12.57 2.60 -10.00
N LYS A 286 11.62 3.55 -10.00
CA LYS A 286 11.78 4.84 -9.32
C LYS A 286 11.80 4.67 -7.79
N LEU A 287 10.95 3.80 -7.22
CA LEU A 287 10.95 3.50 -5.79
C LEU A 287 12.27 2.85 -5.35
N LEU A 288 12.80 1.90 -6.12
CA LEU A 288 14.12 1.31 -5.87
C LEU A 288 15.23 2.35 -5.90
N GLN A 289 15.14 3.33 -6.81
CA GLN A 289 16.12 4.41 -6.90
C GLN A 289 16.09 5.30 -5.66
N LEU A 290 14.91 5.66 -5.14
CA LEU A 290 14.78 6.43 -3.89
C LEU A 290 15.48 5.71 -2.72
N VAL A 291 15.31 4.40 -2.61
CA VAL A 291 15.96 3.58 -1.57
C VAL A 291 17.47 3.51 -1.77
N LYS A 292 17.94 3.22 -2.99
CA LYS A 292 19.38 3.09 -3.29
C LYS A 292 20.17 4.38 -3.10
N GLU A 293 19.55 5.52 -3.40
CA GLU A 293 20.16 6.84 -3.25
C GLU A 293 20.01 7.45 -1.85
N GLY A 294 19.34 6.73 -0.93
CA GLY A 294 19.16 7.18 0.46
C GLY A 294 18.22 8.37 0.61
N LEU A 295 17.34 8.63 -0.37
CA LEU A 295 16.34 9.70 -0.32
C LEU A 295 15.17 9.33 0.60
N VAL A 296 15.02 8.05 0.90
CA VAL A 296 14.14 7.48 1.91
C VAL A 296 14.90 6.44 2.74
N ASN A 297 14.40 6.12 3.94
CA ASN A 297 15.05 5.23 4.90
C ASN A 297 14.76 3.73 4.65
N GLY A 298 14.64 3.31 3.40
CA GLY A 298 14.35 1.93 3.02
C GLY A 298 12.95 1.74 2.45
N TRP A 299 12.60 0.48 2.17
CA TRP A 299 11.33 0.13 1.58
C TRP A 299 10.14 0.33 2.52
N ASP A 300 10.37 0.28 3.83
CA ASP A 300 9.39 0.50 4.89
C ASP A 300 9.33 1.96 5.39
N ASP A 301 9.99 2.90 4.70
CA ASP A 301 9.88 4.32 5.03
C ASP A 301 8.40 4.74 5.00
N PRO A 302 7.88 5.37 6.09
CA PRO A 302 6.49 5.78 6.17
C PRO A 302 5.99 6.76 5.10
N ARG A 303 6.88 7.33 4.29
CA ARG A 303 6.55 8.18 3.13
C ARG A 303 6.33 7.38 1.85
N MET A 304 6.77 6.12 1.82
CA MET A 304 6.66 5.26 0.65
C MET A 304 5.25 4.71 0.49
N PRO A 305 4.76 4.50 -0.76
CA PRO A 305 3.46 3.89 -1.02
C PRO A 305 3.46 2.35 -0.86
N THR A 306 4.55 1.77 -0.38
CA THR A 306 4.69 0.35 -0.09
C THR A 306 3.77 -0.05 1.06
N LEU A 307 3.29 -1.31 1.05
CA LEU A 307 2.42 -1.79 2.13
C LEU A 307 3.15 -1.84 3.46
N CYS A 308 4.43 -2.22 3.48
CA CYS A 308 5.26 -2.17 4.68
C CYS A 308 5.46 -0.72 5.19
N GLY A 309 5.64 0.25 4.30
CA GLY A 309 5.73 1.68 4.65
C GLY A 309 4.43 2.23 5.23
N LEU A 310 3.30 1.92 4.58
CA LEU A 310 1.97 2.30 5.08
C LEU A 310 1.67 1.66 6.45
N ARG A 311 1.98 0.37 6.63
CA ARG A 311 1.85 -0.33 7.92
C ARG A 311 2.69 0.34 9.01
N ARG A 312 3.97 0.63 8.75
CA ARG A 312 4.87 1.33 9.68
C ARG A 312 4.38 2.74 10.00
N ARG A 313 3.76 3.43 9.05
CA ARG A 313 3.12 4.72 9.26
C ARG A 313 1.87 4.64 10.14
N GLY A 314 1.25 3.47 10.27
CA GLY A 314 0.08 3.22 11.10
C GLY A 314 -1.23 3.06 10.34
N PHE A 315 -1.19 2.85 9.02
CA PHE A 315 -2.37 2.45 8.27
C PHE A 315 -2.87 1.07 8.71
N THR A 316 -4.16 0.87 8.63
CA THR A 316 -4.83 -0.39 8.99
C THR A 316 -5.28 -1.13 7.74
N PRO A 317 -5.39 -2.48 7.80
CA PRO A 317 -5.97 -3.26 6.71
C PRO A 317 -7.35 -2.76 6.29
N GLU A 318 -8.20 -2.43 7.25
CA GLU A 318 -9.56 -1.95 7.03
C GLU A 318 -9.57 -0.62 6.29
N SER A 319 -8.68 0.31 6.66
CA SER A 319 -8.60 1.61 5.99
C SER A 319 -8.18 1.49 4.53
N ILE A 320 -7.26 0.58 4.21
CA ILE A 320 -6.82 0.31 2.84
C ILE A 320 -7.95 -0.34 2.04
N LYS A 321 -8.60 -1.37 2.60
CA LYS A 321 -9.75 -2.02 1.95
C LYS A 321 -10.91 -1.04 1.72
N ASN A 322 -11.23 -0.19 2.69
CA ASN A 322 -12.27 0.84 2.56
C ASN A 322 -11.92 1.84 1.47
N PHE A 323 -10.67 2.31 1.41
CA PHE A 323 -10.20 3.18 0.34
C PHE A 323 -10.38 2.52 -1.04
N ILE A 324 -9.91 1.28 -1.21
CA ILE A 324 -10.01 0.53 -2.47
C ILE A 324 -11.48 0.35 -2.89
N ASN A 325 -12.35 0.02 -1.94
CA ASN A 325 -13.78 -0.11 -2.20
C ASN A 325 -14.44 1.21 -2.61
N ASN A 326 -14.02 2.33 -2.03
CA ASN A 326 -14.57 3.65 -2.32
C ASN A 326 -14.17 4.17 -3.71
N ILE A 327 -12.92 3.95 -4.15
CA ILE A 327 -12.50 4.31 -5.50
C ILE A 327 -13.03 3.35 -6.57
N GLY A 328 -13.32 2.10 -6.17
CA GLY A 328 -13.92 1.07 -7.04
C GLY A 328 -13.01 0.58 -8.16
N TYR A 329 -13.63 -0.18 -9.06
CA TYR A 329 -12.99 -0.81 -10.22
C TYR A 329 -13.71 -0.42 -11.49
N THR A 330 -12.96 0.06 -12.49
CA THR A 330 -13.50 0.55 -13.76
C THR A 330 -12.67 0.05 -14.94
N LYS A 331 -13.18 0.28 -16.16
CA LYS A 331 -12.45 -0.01 -17.42
C LYS A 331 -11.69 1.21 -17.95
N PHE A 332 -11.54 2.25 -17.16
CA PHE A 332 -10.86 3.48 -17.55
C PHE A 332 -9.83 3.86 -16.50
N GLU A 333 -8.65 4.30 -16.94
CA GLU A 333 -7.62 4.82 -16.05
C GLU A 333 -8.10 6.10 -15.37
N ALA A 334 -7.76 6.27 -14.10
CA ALA A 334 -8.07 7.45 -13.31
C ALA A 334 -6.89 7.79 -12.37
N LEU A 335 -6.68 9.08 -12.15
CA LEU A 335 -5.81 9.59 -11.10
C LEU A 335 -6.68 9.88 -9.87
N ASN A 336 -6.50 9.12 -8.80
CA ASN A 336 -7.27 9.27 -7.57
C ASN A 336 -6.57 10.25 -6.62
N ASP A 337 -7.35 11.09 -5.95
CA ASP A 337 -6.82 11.99 -4.94
C ASP A 337 -6.37 11.19 -3.70
N ILE A 338 -5.13 11.38 -3.25
CA ILE A 338 -4.58 10.73 -2.05
C ILE A 338 -5.39 11.09 -0.78
N SER A 339 -6.10 12.21 -0.79
CA SER A 339 -6.98 12.61 0.32
C SER A 339 -8.08 11.59 0.62
N LEU A 340 -8.49 10.77 -0.36
CA LEU A 340 -9.44 9.66 -0.16
C LEU A 340 -8.84 8.55 0.71
N LEU A 341 -7.57 8.21 0.49
CA LEU A 341 -6.83 7.28 1.33
C LEU A 341 -6.64 7.86 2.75
N GLU A 342 -6.27 9.13 2.82
CA GLU A 342 -6.12 9.86 4.09
C GLU A 342 -7.44 9.96 4.87
N HIS A 343 -8.57 10.10 4.17
CA HIS A 343 -9.91 10.09 4.79
C HIS A 343 -10.25 8.72 5.36
N SER A 344 -10.01 7.65 4.60
CA SER A 344 -10.30 6.28 5.04
C SER A 344 -9.56 5.90 6.33
N ILE A 345 -8.28 6.32 6.48
CA ILE A 345 -7.54 6.05 7.72
C ILE A 345 -8.03 6.92 8.89
N ARG A 346 -8.42 8.19 8.64
CA ARG A 346 -9.01 9.04 9.72
C ARG A 346 -10.30 8.44 10.25
N GLU A 347 -11.19 7.97 9.37
CA GLU A 347 -12.45 7.34 9.80
C GLU A 347 -12.22 6.07 10.62
N ASP A 348 -11.29 5.21 10.19
CA ASP A 348 -10.99 3.99 10.92
C ASP A 348 -10.37 4.27 12.29
N LEU A 349 -9.36 5.15 12.35
CA LEU A 349 -8.68 5.48 13.60
C LEU A 349 -9.56 6.30 14.55
N ASN A 350 -10.49 7.12 14.05
CA ASN A 350 -11.43 7.82 14.92
C ASN A 350 -12.27 6.85 15.78
N LYS A 351 -12.61 5.70 15.20
CA LYS A 351 -13.38 4.65 15.87
C LYS A 351 -12.53 3.79 16.80
N LYS A 352 -11.25 3.56 16.46
CA LYS A 352 -10.42 2.54 17.12
C LYS A 352 -9.35 3.07 18.06
N ALA A 353 -8.78 4.26 17.75
CA ALA A 353 -7.60 4.75 18.46
C ALA A 353 -7.98 5.37 19.82
N ASN A 354 -7.27 4.96 20.86
CA ASN A 354 -7.36 5.62 22.16
C ASN A 354 -6.85 7.05 22.08
N ARG A 355 -7.51 7.96 22.79
CA ARG A 355 -7.18 9.38 22.87
C ARG A 355 -6.28 9.64 24.05
N VAL A 356 -5.13 10.22 23.79
CA VAL A 356 -4.08 10.49 24.77
C VAL A 356 -3.58 11.92 24.64
N CYS A 357 -2.93 12.43 25.67
CA CYS A 357 -2.30 13.74 25.66
C CYS A 357 -0.82 13.63 25.37
N ALA A 358 -0.38 14.38 24.37
CA ALA A 358 1.01 14.59 24.03
C ALA A 358 1.20 16.04 23.61
N VAL A 359 2.32 16.65 23.96
CA VAL A 359 2.68 18.03 23.64
C VAL A 359 3.95 18.00 22.80
N LEU A 360 3.85 18.43 21.54
CA LEU A 360 4.93 18.33 20.58
C LEU A 360 5.91 19.50 20.67
N ASN A 361 5.39 20.70 20.95
CA ASN A 361 6.20 21.91 21.13
C ASN A 361 5.86 22.53 22.51
N PRO A 362 6.48 22.01 23.60
CA PRO A 362 6.08 22.35 24.95
C PRO A 362 6.45 23.76 25.36
N VAL A 363 5.53 24.41 26.10
CA VAL A 363 5.79 25.55 26.96
C VAL A 363 5.25 25.26 28.35
N LYS A 364 6.01 25.65 29.38
CA LYS A 364 5.66 25.40 30.78
C LYS A 364 4.59 26.38 31.25
N VAL A 365 3.58 25.85 31.94
CA VAL A 365 2.55 26.61 32.64
C VAL A 365 2.68 26.31 34.13
N VAL A 366 2.77 27.35 34.97
CA VAL A 366 2.76 27.26 36.43
C VAL A 366 1.43 27.76 36.98
N ILE A 367 0.72 26.91 37.68
CA ILE A 367 -0.55 27.25 38.35
C ILE A 367 -0.26 27.74 39.76
N THR A 368 -0.13 29.06 39.91
CA THR A 368 0.47 29.71 41.08
C THR A 368 -0.30 29.49 42.39
N ASN A 369 -1.59 29.31 42.33
CA ASN A 369 -2.45 29.03 43.49
C ASN A 369 -2.75 27.52 43.71
N TYR A 370 -2.10 26.61 42.94
CA TYR A 370 -2.19 25.17 43.18
C TYR A 370 -1.11 24.74 44.18
N PRO A 371 -1.43 23.90 45.18
CA PRO A 371 -0.44 23.45 46.17
C PRO A 371 0.78 22.77 45.53
N GLU A 372 1.98 23.07 46.01
CA GLU A 372 3.23 22.67 45.36
C GLU A 372 3.42 21.15 45.30
N ASP A 373 3.10 20.44 46.35
CA ASP A 373 3.30 18.99 46.46
C ASP A 373 2.04 18.18 46.10
N LYS A 374 0.93 18.86 45.76
CA LYS A 374 -0.32 18.16 45.45
C LYS A 374 -0.26 17.53 44.07
N VAL A 375 -0.63 16.25 43.97
CA VAL A 375 -0.87 15.52 42.73
C VAL A 375 -2.27 14.93 42.79
N GLU A 376 -3.06 15.19 41.76
CA GLU A 376 -4.41 14.61 41.61
C GLU A 376 -4.42 13.75 40.33
N MET A 377 -5.10 12.62 40.40
CA MET A 377 -5.28 11.77 39.23
C MET A 377 -6.58 12.15 38.53
N MET A 378 -6.47 12.61 37.29
CA MET A 378 -7.57 12.99 36.42
C MET A 378 -8.00 11.80 35.58
N GLU A 379 -9.29 11.54 35.54
CA GLU A 379 -9.85 10.50 34.70
C GLU A 379 -10.05 11.01 33.26
N MET A 380 -9.44 10.31 32.29
CA MET A 380 -9.45 10.66 30.87
C MET A 380 -10.13 9.56 30.08
N ASP A 381 -11.11 9.91 29.22
CA ASP A 381 -11.77 8.96 28.34
C ASP A 381 -10.79 8.41 27.29
N ASN A 382 -10.72 7.09 27.14
CA ASN A 382 -9.91 6.43 26.12
C ASN A 382 -10.43 6.71 24.72
N ASN A 383 -11.70 6.46 24.47
CA ASN A 383 -12.32 6.79 23.18
C ASN A 383 -13.83 6.97 23.33
N PRO A 384 -14.36 8.20 23.27
CA PRO A 384 -15.79 8.46 23.43
C PRO A 384 -16.66 7.97 22.25
N GLU A 385 -16.08 7.52 21.14
CA GLU A 385 -16.79 6.88 20.02
C GLU A 385 -17.03 5.37 20.27
N GLN A 386 -16.48 4.81 21.35
CA GLN A 386 -16.65 3.39 21.73
C GLN A 386 -17.32 3.28 23.09
N GLU A 387 -18.42 2.56 23.17
CA GLU A 387 -19.22 2.42 24.41
C GLU A 387 -18.44 1.81 25.59
N ASN A 388 -17.40 1.00 25.35
CA ASN A 388 -16.66 0.29 26.40
C ASN A 388 -15.15 0.55 26.33
N ALA A 389 -14.72 1.69 25.80
CA ALA A 389 -13.30 2.01 25.72
C ALA A 389 -12.64 2.22 27.08
N GLY A 390 -13.41 2.52 28.11
CA GLY A 390 -12.94 2.81 29.47
C GLY A 390 -12.20 4.13 29.57
N THR A 391 -11.48 4.29 30.66
CA THR A 391 -10.74 5.50 31.02
C THR A 391 -9.31 5.14 31.42
N HIS A 392 -8.43 6.14 31.47
CA HIS A 392 -7.11 6.04 32.07
C HIS A 392 -6.86 7.23 33.00
N GLN A 393 -5.86 7.10 33.88
CA GLN A 393 -5.51 8.12 34.86
C GLN A 393 -4.34 8.97 34.37
N MET A 394 -4.50 10.30 34.49
CA MET A 394 -3.46 11.25 34.13
C MET A 394 -3.12 12.16 35.32
N PRO A 395 -1.86 12.22 35.81
CA PRO A 395 -1.49 13.02 36.97
C PRO A 395 -1.54 14.51 36.62
N PHE A 396 -2.19 15.30 37.51
CA PHE A 396 -2.24 16.76 37.47
C PHE A 396 -1.43 17.33 38.64
N CYS A 397 -0.59 18.31 38.35
CA CYS A 397 0.19 19.01 39.37
C CYS A 397 0.31 20.50 39.06
N ARG A 398 1.02 21.23 39.93
CA ARG A 398 1.22 22.70 39.81
C ARG A 398 1.87 23.10 38.46
N GLU A 399 2.78 22.30 37.93
CA GLU A 399 3.49 22.55 36.69
C GLU A 399 3.03 21.59 35.59
N ILE A 400 2.61 22.15 34.46
CA ILE A 400 2.16 21.38 33.29
C ILE A 400 2.83 21.92 32.02
N PHE A 401 2.84 21.13 30.95
CA PHE A 401 3.17 21.56 29.59
C PHE A 401 1.92 21.65 28.72
N ILE A 402 1.85 22.67 27.89
CA ILE A 402 0.86 22.83 26.81
C ILE A 402 1.60 23.10 25.48
N GLU A 403 0.90 23.01 24.35
CA GLU A 403 1.46 23.44 23.08
C GLU A 403 1.79 24.94 23.10
N ARG A 404 2.99 25.29 22.64
CA ARG A 404 3.42 26.70 22.53
C ARG A 404 2.46 27.54 21.69
N ASP A 405 1.91 26.95 20.62
CA ASP A 405 0.94 27.61 19.73
C ASP A 405 -0.43 27.83 20.38
N ASP A 406 -0.69 27.23 21.54
CA ASP A 406 -1.90 27.47 22.32
C ASP A 406 -1.81 28.75 23.19
N PHE A 407 -0.66 29.41 23.23
CA PHE A 407 -0.48 30.68 23.93
C PHE A 407 -0.10 31.80 22.98
N MET A 408 -0.66 32.99 23.19
CA MET A 408 -0.29 34.22 22.53
C MET A 408 -0.52 35.38 23.49
N GLU A 409 0.54 36.20 23.72
CA GLU A 409 0.46 37.33 24.64
C GLU A 409 -0.46 38.44 24.07
N ASP A 410 -0.19 38.87 22.84
CA ASP A 410 -1.01 39.84 22.11
C ASP A 410 -1.86 39.15 21.06
N ALA A 411 -3.01 38.61 21.48
CA ALA A 411 -3.84 37.78 20.65
C ALA A 411 -4.95 38.56 19.91
N PRO A 412 -5.22 38.21 18.63
CA PRO A 412 -6.36 38.80 17.90
C PRO A 412 -7.69 38.33 18.49
N LYS A 413 -8.77 39.09 18.24
CA LYS A 413 -10.12 38.85 18.81
C LYS A 413 -10.67 37.44 18.56
N LYS A 414 -10.22 36.74 17.48
CA LYS A 414 -10.65 35.40 17.13
C LYS A 414 -9.73 34.29 17.64
N PHE A 415 -8.75 34.60 18.48
CA PHE A 415 -7.89 33.60 19.11
C PHE A 415 -8.60 33.02 20.34
N PHE A 416 -9.10 31.81 20.23
CA PHE A 416 -9.86 31.10 21.29
C PHE A 416 -8.99 30.13 22.06
N ARG A 417 -7.78 30.55 22.44
CA ARG A 417 -6.79 29.81 23.22
C ARG A 417 -6.30 30.69 24.38
N MET A 418 -5.21 30.34 25.00
CA MET A 418 -4.68 31.03 26.18
C MET A 418 -4.05 32.39 25.82
N THR A 419 -4.45 33.40 26.55
CA THR A 419 -3.86 34.74 26.49
C THR A 419 -4.06 35.42 27.85
N PRO A 420 -3.22 36.41 28.27
CA PRO A 420 -3.37 37.07 29.55
C PRO A 420 -4.78 37.62 29.79
N GLY A 421 -5.30 37.40 31.00
CA GLY A 421 -6.63 37.83 31.41
C GLY A 421 -7.81 36.98 30.88
N LYS A 422 -7.56 35.87 30.18
CA LYS A 422 -8.62 35.00 29.69
C LYS A 422 -8.55 33.60 30.28
N GLU A 423 -9.72 32.99 30.42
CA GLU A 423 -9.88 31.63 30.87
C GLU A 423 -9.84 30.63 29.73
N VAL A 424 -9.24 29.47 29.99
CA VAL A 424 -9.27 28.28 29.14
C VAL A 424 -9.54 27.05 30.01
N ARG A 425 -10.16 26.03 29.43
CA ARG A 425 -10.35 24.74 30.06
C ARG A 425 -9.17 23.82 29.78
N LEU A 426 -8.59 23.24 30.79
CA LEU A 426 -7.72 22.07 30.64
C LEU A 426 -8.59 20.82 30.55
N LYS A 427 -8.41 20.05 29.48
CA LYS A 427 -9.23 18.85 29.22
C LYS A 427 -9.16 17.85 30.38
N GLY A 428 -10.31 17.40 30.86
CA GLY A 428 -10.40 16.47 31.99
C GLY A 428 -10.02 17.06 33.35
N ALA A 429 -9.63 18.33 33.44
CA ALA A 429 -9.16 18.98 34.65
C ALA A 429 -9.95 20.29 34.92
N TYR A 430 -9.29 21.34 35.24
CA TYR A 430 -9.85 22.61 35.72
C TYR A 430 -9.94 23.68 34.62
N ILE A 431 -10.69 24.75 34.92
CA ILE A 431 -10.59 26.01 34.20
C ILE A 431 -9.48 26.83 34.85
N ILE A 432 -8.58 27.35 34.03
CA ILE A 432 -7.46 28.20 34.44
C ILE A 432 -7.52 29.55 33.75
N MET A 433 -7.02 30.58 34.43
CA MET A 433 -6.90 31.94 33.91
C MET A 433 -5.41 32.33 33.80
N CYS A 434 -4.97 32.75 32.65
CA CYS A 434 -3.61 33.25 32.48
C CYS A 434 -3.44 34.64 33.12
N THR A 435 -2.45 34.77 33.99
CA THR A 435 -2.12 36.03 34.70
C THR A 435 -0.90 36.75 34.11
N GLY A 436 -0.07 36.05 33.35
CA GLY A 436 1.11 36.62 32.71
C GLY A 436 2.05 35.58 32.13
N CYS A 437 3.20 35.99 31.65
CA CYS A 437 4.26 35.12 31.14
C CYS A 437 5.64 35.69 31.42
N THR A 438 6.66 34.82 31.45
CA THR A 438 8.09 35.17 31.56
C THR A 438 8.77 34.89 30.23
N LYS A 439 9.73 35.76 29.88
CA LYS A 439 10.51 35.67 28.63
C LYS A 439 12.00 35.54 28.91
N ASP A 440 12.71 34.94 28.00
CA ASP A 440 14.19 34.95 27.97
C ASP A 440 14.73 36.28 27.40
N ALA A 441 16.06 36.39 27.28
CA ALA A 441 16.73 37.55 26.75
C ALA A 441 16.40 37.84 25.26
N ASP A 442 16.00 36.82 24.53
CA ASP A 442 15.63 36.89 23.10
C ASP A 442 14.13 37.16 22.89
N GLY A 443 13.37 37.26 23.99
CA GLY A 443 11.93 37.53 23.96
C GLY A 443 11.06 36.29 23.80
N ASN A 444 11.63 35.10 23.83
CA ASN A 444 10.85 33.83 23.76
C ASN A 444 10.18 33.56 25.11
N ILE A 445 8.94 33.11 25.07
CA ILE A 445 8.20 32.75 26.26
C ILE A 445 8.75 31.47 26.83
N THR A 446 9.23 31.53 28.08
CA THR A 446 9.80 30.40 28.82
C THR A 446 8.79 29.76 29.80
N GLU A 447 7.90 30.56 30.38
CA GLU A 447 6.92 30.14 31.35
C GLU A 447 5.66 31.01 31.30
N ILE A 448 4.51 30.41 31.52
CA ILE A 448 3.21 31.08 31.61
C ILE A 448 2.68 30.90 33.03
N GLN A 449 2.25 31.99 33.68
CA GLN A 449 1.63 31.95 35.01
C GLN A 449 0.12 31.95 34.87
N CYS A 450 -0.52 31.04 35.61
CA CYS A 450 -1.98 30.89 35.65
C CYS A 450 -2.48 30.71 37.08
N THR A 451 -3.75 30.97 37.28
CA THR A 451 -4.51 30.54 38.46
C THR A 451 -5.58 29.56 38.03
N TYR A 452 -5.92 28.59 38.91
CA TYR A 452 -7.04 27.68 38.66
C TYR A 452 -8.22 28.00 39.58
N ASP A 453 -9.41 27.62 39.12
CA ASP A 453 -10.63 27.70 39.89
C ASP A 453 -10.96 26.28 40.42
N PRO A 454 -10.86 26.02 41.75
CA PRO A 454 -11.01 24.68 42.32
C PRO A 454 -12.42 24.10 42.15
N ASP A 455 -13.43 24.92 41.95
CA ASP A 455 -14.85 24.49 41.80
C ASP A 455 -15.16 24.05 40.35
N THR A 456 -14.16 24.04 39.43
CA THR A 456 -14.34 23.78 38.02
C THR A 456 -13.75 22.46 37.53
N LEU A 457 -13.44 21.52 38.45
CA LEU A 457 -13.01 20.18 38.04
C LEU A 457 -14.06 19.56 37.14
N SER A 458 -13.61 18.91 36.05
CA SER A 458 -14.48 18.19 35.12
C SER A 458 -15.42 17.24 35.88
N GLY A 459 -16.74 17.35 35.64
CA GLY A 459 -17.77 16.63 36.35
C GLY A 459 -18.44 17.41 37.50
N MET A 460 -17.85 18.49 38.00
CA MET A 460 -18.47 19.37 38.97
C MET A 460 -19.41 20.40 38.31
N GLU A 461 -20.36 20.96 39.08
CA GLU A 461 -21.31 21.95 38.58
C GLU A 461 -20.60 23.21 38.01
N GLY A 462 -19.56 23.69 38.65
CA GLY A 462 -18.75 24.84 38.21
C GLY A 462 -18.06 24.61 36.88
N ALA A 463 -17.83 23.35 36.50
CA ALA A 463 -17.27 22.99 35.21
C ALA A 463 -18.20 23.29 34.01
N ASN A 464 -19.50 23.49 34.24
CA ASN A 464 -20.48 23.81 33.19
C ASN A 464 -20.38 25.24 32.69
N ARG A 465 -19.55 26.07 33.33
CA ARG A 465 -19.27 27.44 32.87
C ARG A 465 -18.72 27.47 31.44
N LYS A 466 -19.31 28.30 30.60
CA LYS A 466 -18.96 28.41 29.20
C LYS A 466 -17.60 29.09 29.00
N VAL A 467 -16.60 28.32 28.61
CA VAL A 467 -15.25 28.78 28.23
C VAL A 467 -14.98 28.43 26.77
N LYS A 468 -14.36 29.35 26.03
CA LYS A 468 -14.21 29.18 24.55
C LYS A 468 -13.08 28.27 24.12
N GLY A 469 -12.06 28.06 24.94
CA GLY A 469 -10.88 27.27 24.61
C GLY A 469 -10.75 26.02 25.50
N THR A 470 -10.48 24.86 24.91
CA THR A 470 -10.09 23.66 25.65
C THR A 470 -8.71 23.22 25.14
N LEU A 471 -7.76 23.09 26.07
CA LEU A 471 -6.38 22.73 25.78
C LEU A 471 -6.10 21.32 26.31
N HIS A 472 -5.29 20.54 25.57
CA HIS A 472 -4.66 19.35 26.12
C HIS A 472 -3.36 19.75 26.83
N TRP A 473 -2.92 18.92 27.73
CA TRP A 473 -1.79 19.21 28.61
C TRP A 473 -1.15 17.91 29.07
N VAL A 474 0.07 17.99 29.61
CA VAL A 474 0.71 16.89 30.36
C VAL A 474 1.38 17.45 31.61
N SER A 475 1.46 16.63 32.69
CA SER A 475 2.17 17.01 33.92
C SER A 475 3.66 17.16 33.66
N ALA A 476 4.23 18.31 34.01
CA ALA A 476 5.67 18.54 33.83
C ALA A 476 6.53 17.61 34.69
N ARG A 477 6.03 17.22 35.87
CA ARG A 477 6.75 16.33 36.80
C ARG A 477 6.71 14.84 36.38
N HIS A 478 5.63 14.43 35.68
CA HIS A 478 5.36 13.01 35.42
C HIS A 478 5.45 12.62 33.93
N CYS A 479 5.44 13.59 33.03
CA CYS A 479 5.57 13.32 31.58
C CYS A 479 6.90 12.61 31.25
N LYS A 480 6.91 11.94 30.11
CA LYS A 480 8.13 11.32 29.54
C LYS A 480 8.48 12.00 28.23
N ASP A 481 9.74 11.96 27.90
CA ASP A 481 10.21 12.40 26.58
C ASP A 481 9.98 11.34 25.53
N ALA A 482 9.59 11.77 24.34
CA ALA A 482 9.42 10.91 23.17
C ALA A 482 9.91 11.60 21.90
N GLU A 483 10.29 10.79 20.93
CA GLU A 483 10.53 11.25 19.57
C GLU A 483 9.23 11.17 18.77
N VAL A 484 8.92 12.21 18.02
CA VAL A 484 7.76 12.22 17.13
C VAL A 484 8.21 12.57 15.73
N ARG A 485 7.95 11.66 14.80
CA ARG A 485 8.24 11.82 13.37
C ARG A 485 6.97 12.27 12.65
N VAL A 486 6.98 13.51 12.22
CA VAL A 486 5.85 14.14 11.53
C VAL A 486 6.04 13.94 10.03
N TYR A 487 5.41 12.94 9.48
CA TYR A 487 5.45 12.63 8.05
C TYR A 487 4.41 13.41 7.26
N ASP A 488 4.78 13.84 6.06
CA ASP A 488 3.91 14.45 5.06
C ASP A 488 4.07 13.72 3.71
N ARG A 489 3.46 14.24 2.65
CA ARG A 489 3.53 13.67 1.30
C ARG A 489 4.97 13.71 0.80
N LEU A 490 5.42 12.63 0.18
CA LEU A 490 6.79 12.49 -0.31
C LEU A 490 7.08 13.42 -1.50
N PHE A 491 6.07 13.68 -2.35
CA PHE A 491 6.20 14.56 -3.51
C PHE A 491 5.44 15.87 -3.31
N ALA A 492 6.00 16.97 -3.80
CA ALA A 492 5.42 18.32 -3.70
C ALA A 492 4.39 18.60 -4.81
N VAL A 493 4.43 17.86 -5.92
CA VAL A 493 3.57 18.05 -7.10
C VAL A 493 2.46 17.02 -7.19
N GLU A 494 1.32 17.42 -7.74
CA GLU A 494 0.12 16.57 -7.79
C GLU A 494 0.31 15.30 -8.62
N ASN A 495 0.97 15.39 -9.77
CA ASN A 495 1.23 14.23 -10.63
C ASN A 495 2.71 14.10 -11.01
N PRO A 496 3.55 13.56 -10.11
CA PRO A 496 4.98 13.43 -10.36
C PRO A 496 5.32 12.44 -11.48
N SER A 497 4.37 11.60 -11.88
CA SER A 497 4.56 10.63 -12.97
C SER A 497 4.32 11.22 -14.36
N ALA A 498 3.57 12.30 -14.46
CA ALA A 498 3.28 12.99 -15.73
C ALA A 498 4.33 14.05 -16.08
N ASP A 499 5.14 14.48 -15.12
CA ASP A 499 6.23 15.43 -15.39
C ASP A 499 7.34 14.71 -16.17
N THR A 500 7.57 15.18 -17.39
CA THR A 500 8.62 14.68 -18.30
C THR A 500 9.78 15.65 -18.45
N GLU A 501 9.68 16.84 -17.89
CA GLU A 501 10.68 17.91 -18.01
C GLU A 501 11.70 17.87 -16.87
N HIS A 502 11.30 17.41 -15.69
CA HIS A 502 12.14 17.33 -14.51
C HIS A 502 12.47 15.87 -14.14
N ASP A 503 13.61 15.69 -13.48
CA ASP A 503 13.86 14.43 -12.80
C ASP A 503 12.88 14.28 -11.62
N PHE A 504 12.28 13.10 -11.47
CA PHE A 504 11.29 12.86 -10.41
C PHE A 504 11.83 13.11 -8.99
N ARG A 505 13.17 13.07 -8.80
CA ARG A 505 13.85 13.38 -7.54
C ARG A 505 13.77 14.85 -7.18
N ASP A 506 13.76 15.74 -8.18
CA ASP A 506 13.64 17.19 -7.98
C ASP A 506 12.22 17.60 -7.54
N LEU A 507 11.27 16.68 -7.69
CA LEU A 507 9.86 16.86 -7.29
C LEU A 507 9.58 16.42 -5.85
N LEU A 508 10.58 15.94 -5.12
CA LEU A 508 10.44 15.55 -3.72
C LEU A 508 10.08 16.74 -2.84
N ASN A 509 9.25 16.49 -1.83
CA ASN A 509 8.90 17.47 -0.81
C ASN A 509 10.00 17.50 0.28
N PRO A 510 10.78 18.59 0.39
CA PRO A 510 11.85 18.70 1.39
C PRO A 510 11.30 18.66 2.82
N GLU A 511 10.04 19.08 3.03
CA GLU A 511 9.37 19.08 4.33
C GLU A 511 8.59 17.77 4.60
N SER A 512 8.87 16.69 3.84
CA SER A 512 8.16 15.42 3.96
C SER A 512 8.39 14.69 5.29
N LEU A 513 9.41 15.07 6.06
CA LEU A 513 9.72 14.54 7.38
C LEU A 513 10.24 15.65 8.29
N LYS A 514 9.58 15.84 9.44
CA LYS A 514 10.07 16.66 10.54
C LYS A 514 10.20 15.79 11.79
N VAL A 515 11.39 15.74 12.38
CA VAL A 515 11.64 15.02 13.63
C VAL A 515 11.55 15.97 14.82
N ILE A 516 10.79 15.59 15.85
CA ILE A 516 10.64 16.30 17.11
C ILE A 516 11.21 15.38 18.19
N GLU A 517 12.35 15.72 18.75
CA GLU A 517 13.10 14.83 19.66
C GLU A 517 12.61 14.83 21.11
N ASN A 518 11.95 15.91 21.54
CA ASN A 518 11.63 16.18 22.95
C ASN A 518 10.14 16.47 23.17
N ALA A 519 9.27 15.78 22.44
CA ALA A 519 7.84 15.80 22.73
C ALA A 519 7.57 15.25 24.13
N LYS A 520 6.59 15.84 24.83
CA LYS A 520 6.18 15.42 26.17
C LYS A 520 4.92 14.58 26.09
N ILE A 521 5.00 13.34 26.53
CA ILE A 521 3.87 12.39 26.55
C ILE A 521 3.42 12.08 27.96
N GLU A 522 2.12 11.79 28.13
CA GLU A 522 1.57 11.36 29.40
C GLU A 522 2.13 9.99 29.83
N PRO A 523 2.21 9.68 31.15
CA PRO A 523 2.78 8.42 31.65
C PRO A 523 2.11 7.17 31.12
N PHE A 524 0.80 7.20 30.89
CA PHE A 524 0.02 6.08 30.35
C PHE A 524 0.64 5.51 29.08
N LEU A 525 1.11 6.38 28.15
CA LEU A 525 1.77 5.95 26.93
C LEU A 525 3.09 5.22 27.22
N ALA A 526 3.91 5.77 28.11
CA ALA A 526 5.19 5.15 28.45
C ALA A 526 5.07 3.77 29.10
N GLU A 527 3.97 3.53 29.80
CA GLU A 527 3.70 2.28 30.52
C GLU A 527 3.00 1.22 29.66
N ASN A 528 2.20 1.62 28.66
CA ASN A 528 1.26 0.72 27.98
C ASN A 528 1.50 0.59 26.47
N ALA A 529 2.14 1.58 25.84
CA ALA A 529 2.29 1.59 24.38
C ALA A 529 3.28 0.53 23.88
N LYS A 530 2.90 -0.19 22.83
CA LYS A 530 3.70 -1.21 22.15
C LYS A 530 3.85 -0.87 20.69
N GLU A 531 4.89 -1.42 20.06
CA GLU A 531 5.09 -1.31 18.61
C GLU A 531 3.80 -1.59 17.83
N GLY A 532 3.47 -0.71 16.91
CA GLY A 532 2.29 -0.81 16.06
C GLY A 532 0.98 -0.31 16.70
N ASP A 533 0.95 0.01 17.99
CA ASP A 533 -0.20 0.63 18.63
C ASP A 533 -0.49 2.01 18.04
N LYS A 534 -1.78 2.35 17.97
CA LYS A 534 -2.24 3.59 17.35
C LYS A 534 -3.02 4.43 18.32
N PHE A 535 -2.66 5.71 18.43
CA PHE A 535 -3.25 6.67 19.35
C PHE A 535 -3.68 7.94 18.64
N GLN A 536 -4.73 8.58 19.13
CA GLN A 536 -5.02 9.96 18.77
C GLN A 536 -4.35 10.86 19.81
N PHE A 537 -3.31 11.61 19.40
CA PHE A 537 -2.82 12.74 20.19
C PHE A 537 -3.86 13.85 20.10
N GLN A 538 -4.47 14.14 21.23
CA GLN A 538 -5.62 15.03 21.31
C GLN A 538 -5.36 16.37 20.63
N ARG A 539 -6.28 16.81 19.74
CA ARG A 539 -6.22 18.03 18.94
C ARG A 539 -5.10 18.07 17.88
N ILE A 540 -4.23 17.05 17.78
CA ILE A 540 -3.06 17.05 16.88
C ILE A 540 -3.27 16.11 15.68
N GLY A 541 -3.47 14.82 15.93
CA GLY A 541 -3.56 13.82 14.88
C GLY A 541 -3.54 12.40 15.39
N TYR A 542 -3.35 11.46 14.47
CA TYR A 542 -3.20 10.03 14.77
C TYR A 542 -1.74 9.64 14.59
N PHE A 543 -1.25 8.84 15.53
CA PHE A 543 0.15 8.43 15.63
C PHE A 543 0.24 6.93 15.87
N CYS A 544 1.29 6.32 15.31
CA CYS A 544 1.62 4.92 15.49
C CYS A 544 2.96 4.79 16.21
N VAL A 545 3.07 3.86 17.15
CA VAL A 545 4.34 3.54 17.81
C VAL A 545 5.25 2.85 16.81
N ASP A 546 6.43 3.43 16.58
CA ASP A 546 7.42 2.91 15.62
C ASP A 546 8.22 1.76 16.20
N GLN A 547 8.68 0.86 15.32
CA GLN A 547 9.58 -0.25 15.64
C GLN A 547 10.95 0.20 16.23
N ASP A 548 11.35 1.46 16.01
CA ASP A 548 12.58 2.03 16.58
C ASP A 548 12.42 2.43 18.07
N SER A 549 11.24 2.22 18.66
CA SER A 549 11.00 2.48 20.08
C SER A 549 11.82 1.55 20.97
N THR A 550 12.34 2.11 22.06
CA THR A 550 13.03 1.37 23.11
C THR A 550 12.32 1.54 24.45
N ALA A 551 12.72 0.80 25.47
CA ALA A 551 12.20 0.94 26.81
C ALA A 551 12.46 2.33 27.43
N GLU A 552 13.53 3.00 27.00
CA GLU A 552 13.92 4.33 27.48
C GLU A 552 13.28 5.45 26.67
N LYS A 553 12.95 5.21 25.39
CA LYS A 553 12.44 6.26 24.49
C LYS A 553 11.45 5.70 23.48
N LEU A 554 10.20 6.14 23.56
CA LEU A 554 9.21 5.85 22.54
C LEU A 554 9.41 6.74 21.31
N VAL A 555 9.15 6.16 20.15
CA VAL A 555 9.14 6.84 18.85
C VAL A 555 7.74 6.72 18.24
N PHE A 556 7.17 7.83 17.83
CA PHE A 556 5.84 7.88 17.24
C PHE A 556 5.89 8.41 15.81
N ASN A 557 5.28 7.69 14.89
CA ASN A 557 5.06 8.12 13.51
C ASN A 557 3.71 8.79 13.37
N ARG A 558 3.64 10.02 12.85
CA ARG A 558 2.36 10.62 12.49
C ARG A 558 1.75 9.85 11.33
N THR A 559 0.65 9.15 11.57
CA THR A 559 -0.14 8.49 10.54
C THR A 559 -0.84 9.54 9.69
N ILE A 560 -1.64 10.43 10.31
CA ILE A 560 -2.39 11.49 9.64
C ILE A 560 -2.81 12.58 10.63
N GLY A 561 -2.99 13.83 10.16
CA GLY A 561 -3.60 14.91 10.93
C GLY A 561 -5.11 14.75 11.08
N LEU A 562 -5.72 15.44 12.07
CA LEU A 562 -7.17 15.40 12.30
C LEU A 562 -7.98 15.99 11.15
N LYS A 563 -7.41 16.93 10.42
CA LYS A 563 -8.05 17.61 9.27
C LYS A 563 -7.09 17.60 8.09
N ASP A 564 -7.65 17.60 6.90
CA ASP A 564 -6.86 17.86 5.70
C ASP A 564 -6.37 19.32 5.71
N SER A 565 -5.08 19.49 5.97
CA SER A 565 -4.41 20.79 5.97
C SER A 565 -3.76 21.12 4.63
N TRP A 566 -3.45 20.11 3.81
CA TRP A 566 -2.74 20.25 2.54
C TRP A 566 -3.56 21.01 1.50
N SER A 567 -4.83 20.66 1.34
CA SER A 567 -5.74 21.35 0.41
C SER A 567 -5.96 22.82 0.73
N LYS A 568 -5.68 23.24 1.97
CA LYS A 568 -5.77 24.63 2.41
C LYS A 568 -4.48 25.43 2.19
N GLN A 569 -3.31 24.79 2.25
CA GLN A 569 -2.01 25.44 2.08
C GLN A 569 -1.70 25.72 0.60
N ASN A 570 -2.15 24.85 -0.30
CA ASN A 570 -1.87 24.94 -1.74
C ASN A 570 -2.99 25.63 -2.57
N LYS A 571 -4.03 26.18 -1.92
CA LYS A 571 -5.05 27.05 -2.56
C LYS A 571 -4.70 28.54 -2.53
N LYS A 572 -3.41 28.88 -2.39
CA LYS A 572 -2.94 30.27 -2.52
C LYS A 572 -2.32 30.53 -3.88
#